data_0512fbd919d1da9d7ffaa476eb0e7186
#
_entry.id   0512fbd919d1da9d7ffaa476eb0e7186
#
_cell.length_a   1.000
_cell.length_b   1.000
_cell.length_c   1.000
_cell.angle_alpha   90.00
_cell.angle_beta   90.00
_cell.angle_gamma   90.00
#
_symmetry.space_group_name_H-M   'P 1'
#
loop_
_entity.id
_entity.type
_entity.pdbx_description
1 polymer ?
#
loop_
_entity_poly.entity_id
_entity_poly.type
_entity_poly.pdbx_seq_one_letter_code
_entity_poly.pdbx_strand_id
1 'polypeptide(L)'
;ITQYFKFISNNMCCGIKEMIMSLQVQGLSYAHPNKDILFQNISFSISSGEKCAIIGNNGIGKSTLLKIISGLIAPASGSVSCDYTPYMIPQHFGQFNDTTVGEALGVASKIHALSAILDGCGTVEDFTLLNDEWDIQERISDAFAHWEIDYVTPDMMMSSLSGGEKTKVFLAGLDIHHPSIVLMDEPTNHLDTKGRTLLYEFIHRTNNTIIVVSHDRTLLNMLSATYEMSPTGMRFYPMSYREYKETVDAAVAAKVARLQNQQKELAKAERLAHKTMERQQKHASRGEKQSAKQCVARIAMGNMRNRSEVSTSRLNKAQQEKLQDMHHELNEIRKSISESTTMKINIGNSNLPDRKRLVEVTDVKYRYDGRECLWQDAPLNLSIYSGERIWLQGDNGSGKSTLLKLVTGILRPTDGEIWRSYPLNILYFDQEYSCIDGERTVYGLLEACNTNKPEHELKMLLNRFQFPAPTWDKKCASLSGGERMKLALCRLLILDNVPDMIIADEPTNNIDISSMDILAETLKSYKGTLLIVSHDEQFVHDVGFERILRI
;
A
#
# COMPACT_ATOMS: atom_id res chain seq x y z
N ILE A 1 -38.71 48.06 7.12
CA ILE A 1 -38.76 46.62 6.87
C ILE A 1 -38.14 46.33 5.49
N THR A 2 -38.36 47.14 4.46
CA THR A 2 -37.86 46.94 3.09
C THR A 2 -36.33 47.14 2.95
N GLN A 3 -35.70 47.96 3.79
CA GLN A 3 -34.25 48.15 3.82
C GLN A 3 -33.52 47.03 4.58
N TYR A 4 -34.18 46.38 5.53
CA TYR A 4 -33.61 45.23 6.28
C TYR A 4 -33.58 43.96 5.42
N PHE A 5 -34.58 43.75 4.55
CA PHE A 5 -34.57 42.63 3.60
C PHE A 5 -33.52 42.75 2.49
N LYS A 6 -33.20 44.01 2.07
CA LYS A 6 -32.10 44.24 1.11
C LYS A 6 -30.70 44.01 1.71
N PHE A 7 -30.54 44.25 3.02
CA PHE A 7 -29.27 44.01 3.72
C PHE A 7 -29.01 42.51 3.98
N ILE A 8 -30.06 41.72 4.21
CA ILE A 8 -29.99 40.26 4.38
C ILE A 8 -29.78 39.56 3.02
N SER A 9 -30.41 40.06 1.94
CA SER A 9 -30.20 39.46 0.61
C SER A 9 -28.81 39.75 0.02
N ASN A 10 -28.19 40.90 0.34
CA ASN A 10 -26.84 41.23 -0.12
C ASN A 10 -25.70 40.57 0.72
N ASN A 11 -25.99 40.18 1.97
CA ASN A 11 -24.99 39.46 2.79
C ASN A 11 -25.10 37.94 2.72
N MET A 12 -26.17 37.39 2.12
CA MET A 12 -26.25 35.94 1.82
C MET A 12 -25.67 35.55 0.45
N CYS A 13 -25.33 36.52 -0.41
CA CYS A 13 -24.66 36.22 -1.69
C CYS A 13 -23.13 36.20 -1.64
N CYS A 14 -22.52 36.31 -0.46
CA CYS A 14 -21.06 36.23 -0.31
C CYS A 14 -20.67 34.98 0.46
N GLY A 15 -20.80 33.80 -0.17
CA GLY A 15 -20.32 32.56 0.48
C GLY A 15 -20.82 31.25 -0.07
N ILE A 16 -21.77 31.18 -0.95
CA ILE A 16 -22.04 30.00 -1.74
C ILE A 16 -21.33 30.19 -3.08
N LYS A 17 -20.02 29.89 -3.13
CA LYS A 17 -19.40 29.47 -4.38
C LYS A 17 -20.25 28.28 -4.81
N GLU A 18 -21.06 28.41 -5.85
CA GLU A 18 -21.64 27.24 -6.52
C GLU A 18 -20.45 26.28 -6.76
N MET A 19 -20.40 25.17 -6.03
CA MET A 19 -19.38 24.17 -6.26
C MET A 19 -19.72 23.55 -7.62
N ILE A 20 -19.11 24.11 -8.68
CA ILE A 20 -19.21 23.54 -10.02
C ILE A 20 -18.58 22.15 -9.91
N MET A 21 -19.40 21.12 -10.06
CA MET A 21 -18.93 19.74 -10.03
C MET A 21 -18.14 19.46 -11.31
N SER A 22 -16.88 19.13 -11.18
CA SER A 22 -16.01 18.78 -12.30
C SER A 22 -16.19 17.32 -12.73
N LEU A 23 -16.49 16.44 -11.76
CA LEU A 23 -16.66 14.99 -11.97
C LEU A 23 -17.77 14.46 -11.06
N GLN A 24 -18.68 13.65 -11.61
CA GLN A 24 -19.70 12.93 -10.88
C GLN A 24 -19.73 11.45 -11.28
N VAL A 25 -19.66 10.58 -10.29
CA VAL A 25 -19.79 9.11 -10.43
C VAL A 25 -21.02 8.67 -9.67
N GLN A 26 -21.91 7.91 -10.35
CA GLN A 26 -23.18 7.46 -9.78
C GLN A 26 -23.38 5.96 -9.96
N GLY A 27 -23.51 5.23 -8.84
CA GLY A 27 -23.88 3.81 -8.81
C GLY A 27 -22.95 2.89 -9.59
N LEU A 28 -21.66 3.27 -9.71
CA LEU A 28 -20.69 2.60 -10.54
C LEU A 28 -20.38 1.20 -10.02
N SER A 29 -20.49 0.20 -10.91
CA SER A 29 -20.11 -1.19 -10.60
C SER A 29 -19.28 -1.75 -11.73
N TYR A 30 -18.34 -2.63 -11.39
CA TYR A 30 -17.50 -3.31 -12.36
C TYR A 30 -17.24 -4.76 -11.94
N ALA A 31 -17.27 -5.66 -12.93
CA ALA A 31 -16.90 -7.06 -12.80
C ALA A 31 -15.92 -7.44 -13.91
N HIS A 32 -14.97 -8.28 -13.61
CA HIS A 32 -14.05 -8.84 -14.59
C HIS A 32 -14.80 -9.76 -15.61
N PRO A 33 -14.21 -10.05 -16.78
CA PRO A 33 -14.82 -10.95 -17.77
C PRO A 33 -15.16 -12.34 -17.22
N ASN A 34 -14.45 -12.81 -16.19
CA ASN A 34 -14.72 -14.06 -15.46
C ASN A 34 -15.90 -13.95 -14.47
N LYS A 35 -16.62 -12.82 -14.43
CA LYS A 35 -17.74 -12.48 -13.55
C LYS A 35 -17.39 -12.24 -12.08
N ASP A 36 -16.11 -12.18 -11.72
CA ASP A 36 -15.71 -11.75 -10.39
C ASP A 36 -15.98 -10.26 -10.22
N ILE A 37 -16.79 -9.93 -9.22
CA ILE A 37 -17.17 -8.54 -8.92
C ILE A 37 -15.97 -7.86 -8.26
N LEU A 38 -15.50 -6.76 -8.83
CA LEU A 38 -14.40 -5.98 -8.30
C LEU A 38 -14.90 -4.94 -7.29
N PHE A 39 -15.92 -4.18 -7.66
CA PHE A 39 -16.61 -3.25 -6.77
C PHE A 39 -18.05 -3.00 -7.22
N GLN A 40 -18.89 -2.55 -6.28
CA GLN A 40 -20.31 -2.31 -6.51
C GLN A 40 -20.76 -0.97 -5.94
N ASN A 41 -21.68 -0.32 -6.66
CA ASN A 41 -22.43 0.85 -6.20
C ASN A 41 -21.55 2.00 -5.66
N ILE A 42 -20.45 2.31 -6.33
CA ILE A 42 -19.59 3.44 -5.98
C ILE A 42 -20.23 4.72 -6.47
N SER A 43 -20.39 5.70 -5.57
CA SER A 43 -20.91 7.02 -5.89
C SER A 43 -20.11 8.08 -5.15
N PHE A 44 -19.64 9.09 -5.87
CA PHE A 44 -18.94 10.26 -5.31
C PHE A 44 -18.92 11.40 -6.32
N SER A 45 -18.57 12.59 -5.84
CA SER A 45 -18.42 13.77 -6.69
C SER A 45 -17.19 14.57 -6.27
N ILE A 46 -16.53 15.18 -7.24
CA ILE A 46 -15.32 15.99 -7.06
C ILE A 46 -15.58 17.38 -7.65
N SER A 47 -15.26 18.41 -6.89
CA SER A 47 -15.45 19.79 -7.28
C SER A 47 -14.31 20.28 -8.19
N SER A 48 -14.58 21.31 -8.99
CA SER A 48 -13.55 21.94 -9.83
C SER A 48 -12.41 22.49 -8.97
N GLY A 49 -11.17 22.18 -9.35
CA GLY A 49 -9.96 22.57 -8.63
C GLY A 49 -9.69 21.78 -7.34
N GLU A 50 -10.51 20.77 -7.02
CA GLU A 50 -10.27 19.88 -5.87
C GLU A 50 -9.14 18.90 -6.18
N LYS A 51 -8.23 18.72 -5.20
CA LYS A 51 -7.12 17.76 -5.27
C LYS A 51 -7.38 16.66 -4.25
N CYS A 52 -7.65 15.45 -4.72
CA CYS A 52 -8.05 14.35 -3.85
C CYS A 52 -7.26 13.07 -4.08
N ALA A 53 -7.11 12.30 -3.01
CA ALA A 53 -6.54 10.96 -3.00
C ALA A 53 -7.63 9.89 -3.06
N ILE A 54 -7.40 8.82 -3.83
CA ILE A 54 -8.15 7.57 -3.73
C ILE A 54 -7.23 6.52 -3.11
N ILE A 55 -7.57 6.08 -1.91
CA ILE A 55 -6.83 5.07 -1.17
C ILE A 55 -7.64 3.78 -1.01
N GLY A 56 -6.98 2.68 -0.71
CA GLY A 56 -7.60 1.36 -0.48
C GLY A 56 -6.60 0.24 -0.73
N ASN A 57 -6.95 -0.97 -0.34
CA ASN A 57 -6.09 -2.15 -0.50
C ASN A 57 -5.74 -2.43 -1.96
N ASN A 58 -4.61 -3.10 -2.20
CA ASN A 58 -4.26 -3.54 -3.54
C ASN A 58 -5.29 -4.55 -4.07
N GLY A 59 -5.56 -4.48 -5.38
CA GLY A 59 -6.54 -5.34 -6.02
C GLY A 59 -8.01 -4.92 -5.85
N ILE A 60 -8.32 -3.84 -5.10
CA ILE A 60 -9.69 -3.37 -4.89
C ILE A 60 -10.32 -2.69 -6.12
N GLY A 61 -9.48 -2.37 -7.13
CA GLY A 61 -9.96 -1.76 -8.38
C GLY A 61 -9.72 -0.27 -8.53
N LYS A 62 -8.78 0.34 -7.77
CA LYS A 62 -8.45 1.77 -7.88
C LYS A 62 -8.06 2.18 -9.31
N SER A 63 -7.11 1.47 -9.91
CA SER A 63 -6.68 1.70 -11.31
C SER A 63 -7.81 1.47 -12.32
N THR A 64 -8.66 0.46 -12.07
CA THR A 64 -9.84 0.20 -12.91
C THR A 64 -10.84 1.34 -12.82
N LEU A 65 -11.05 1.89 -11.63
CA LEU A 65 -11.92 3.05 -11.42
C LEU A 65 -11.40 4.27 -12.22
N LEU A 66 -10.09 4.57 -12.18
CA LEU A 66 -9.51 5.66 -12.98
C LEU A 66 -9.67 5.42 -14.48
N LYS A 67 -9.48 4.18 -14.96
CA LYS A 67 -9.69 3.82 -16.38
C LYS A 67 -11.15 3.95 -16.80
N ILE A 68 -12.11 3.71 -15.92
CA ILE A 68 -13.53 3.93 -16.23
C ILE A 68 -13.83 5.44 -16.27
N ILE A 69 -13.27 6.23 -15.33
CA ILE A 69 -13.43 7.69 -15.32
C ILE A 69 -12.84 8.32 -16.58
N SER A 70 -11.68 7.82 -17.05
CA SER A 70 -11.06 8.29 -18.30
C SER A 70 -11.76 7.81 -19.56
N GLY A 71 -12.78 6.95 -19.46
CA GLY A 71 -13.50 6.39 -20.61
C GLY A 71 -12.79 5.23 -21.33
N LEU A 72 -11.64 4.76 -20.82
CA LEU A 72 -10.88 3.64 -21.41
C LEU A 72 -11.59 2.29 -21.23
N ILE A 73 -12.40 2.15 -20.18
CA ILE A 73 -13.14 0.93 -19.87
C ILE A 73 -14.60 1.30 -19.60
N ALA A 74 -15.53 0.56 -20.20
CA ALA A 74 -16.94 0.72 -19.91
C ALA A 74 -17.32 0.08 -18.57
N PRO A 75 -18.14 0.74 -17.72
CA PRO A 75 -18.64 0.16 -16.49
C PRO A 75 -19.67 -0.94 -16.75
N ALA A 76 -19.84 -1.87 -15.80
CA ALA A 76 -20.90 -2.86 -15.84
C ALA A 76 -22.28 -2.24 -15.55
N SER A 77 -22.34 -1.24 -14.67
CA SER A 77 -23.51 -0.42 -14.37
C SER A 77 -23.10 0.92 -13.77
N GLY A 78 -24.02 1.89 -13.75
CA GLY A 78 -23.78 3.25 -13.30
C GLY A 78 -23.33 4.16 -14.43
N SER A 79 -22.99 5.40 -14.07
CA SER A 79 -22.57 6.44 -15.02
C SER A 79 -21.46 7.32 -14.44
N VAL A 80 -20.65 7.86 -15.36
CA VAL A 80 -19.64 8.89 -15.07
C VAL A 80 -19.96 10.10 -15.91
N SER A 81 -20.02 11.28 -15.30
CA SER A 81 -20.18 12.57 -15.96
C SER A 81 -19.00 13.45 -15.61
N CYS A 82 -18.32 13.97 -16.64
CA CYS A 82 -17.18 14.89 -16.53
C CYS A 82 -17.46 16.13 -17.38
N ASP A 83 -17.10 17.31 -16.89
CA ASP A 83 -17.21 18.55 -17.67
C ASP A 83 -16.17 18.63 -18.78
N TYR A 84 -15.01 18.01 -18.58
CA TYR A 84 -13.88 17.97 -19.50
C TYR A 84 -13.37 16.55 -19.63
N THR A 85 -12.74 16.24 -20.76
CA THR A 85 -12.06 14.96 -20.95
C THR A 85 -10.87 14.84 -20.00
N PRO A 86 -10.85 13.84 -19.11
CA PRO A 86 -9.74 13.66 -18.19
C PRO A 86 -8.45 13.25 -18.89
N TYR A 87 -7.33 13.82 -18.50
CA TYR A 87 -6.00 13.36 -18.89
C TYR A 87 -5.50 12.31 -17.88
N MET A 88 -5.11 11.14 -18.38
CA MET A 88 -4.70 10.03 -17.50
C MET A 88 -3.21 9.71 -17.62
N ILE A 89 -2.53 9.70 -16.47
CA ILE A 89 -1.18 9.16 -16.32
C ILE A 89 -1.31 7.73 -15.81
N PRO A 90 -0.97 6.71 -16.65
CA PRO A 90 -1.17 5.31 -16.30
C PRO A 90 -0.04 4.76 -15.42
N GLN A 91 -0.35 3.75 -14.60
CA GLN A 91 0.65 3.04 -13.79
C GLN A 91 1.61 2.19 -14.66
N HIS A 92 1.11 1.57 -15.71
CA HIS A 92 1.88 0.70 -16.59
C HIS A 92 1.91 1.24 -18.01
N PHE A 93 3.10 1.21 -18.62
CA PHE A 93 3.36 1.77 -19.95
C PHE A 93 3.49 0.70 -21.04
N GLY A 94 3.36 -0.59 -20.71
CA GLY A 94 3.58 -1.69 -21.66
C GLY A 94 2.74 -1.60 -22.93
N GLN A 95 1.52 -1.05 -22.84
CA GLN A 95 0.62 -0.82 -23.96
C GLN A 95 1.12 0.22 -24.97
N PHE A 96 2.07 1.05 -24.60
CA PHE A 96 2.67 2.09 -25.45
C PHE A 96 4.05 1.71 -26.01
N ASN A 97 4.57 0.51 -25.70
CA ASN A 97 5.92 0.13 -26.14
C ASN A 97 6.12 0.15 -27.66
N ASP A 98 5.08 -0.14 -28.42
CA ASP A 98 5.10 -0.19 -29.88
C ASP A 98 4.72 1.14 -30.53
N THR A 99 4.57 2.22 -29.77
CA THR A 99 4.24 3.56 -30.25
C THR A 99 5.41 4.52 -30.06
N THR A 100 5.40 5.61 -30.82
CA THR A 100 6.31 6.72 -30.60
C THR A 100 5.86 7.56 -29.41
N VAL A 101 6.77 8.40 -28.89
CA VAL A 101 6.48 9.37 -27.82
C VAL A 101 5.36 10.33 -28.26
N GLY A 102 5.41 10.83 -29.49
CA GLY A 102 4.38 11.72 -30.05
C GLY A 102 3.02 11.05 -30.18
N GLU A 103 2.97 9.77 -30.55
CA GLU A 103 1.74 8.98 -30.59
C GLU A 103 1.19 8.71 -29.18
N ALA A 104 2.06 8.35 -28.23
CA ALA A 104 1.68 8.11 -26.84
C ALA A 104 1.10 9.35 -26.17
N LEU A 105 1.62 10.53 -26.49
CA LEU A 105 1.12 11.83 -26.05
C LEU A 105 -0.10 12.33 -26.85
N GLY A 106 -0.41 11.69 -28.00
CA GLY A 106 -1.50 12.14 -28.88
C GLY A 106 -1.20 13.42 -29.65
N VAL A 107 0.08 13.78 -29.81
CA VAL A 107 0.53 15.00 -30.53
C VAL A 107 1.09 14.72 -31.91
N ALA A 108 1.35 13.46 -32.26
CA ALA A 108 1.99 13.10 -33.54
C ALA A 108 1.23 13.64 -34.75
N SER A 109 -0.09 13.53 -34.81
CA SER A 109 -0.91 14.06 -35.91
C SER A 109 -0.79 15.58 -36.07
N LYS A 110 -0.72 16.32 -34.95
CA LYS A 110 -0.53 17.78 -34.96
C LYS A 110 0.84 18.18 -35.44
N ILE A 111 1.89 17.44 -35.03
CA ILE A 111 3.26 17.67 -35.49
C ILE A 111 3.38 17.43 -36.99
N HIS A 112 2.81 16.32 -37.51
CA HIS A 112 2.78 16.03 -38.92
C HIS A 112 2.00 17.07 -39.73
N ALA A 113 0.82 17.50 -39.24
CA ALA A 113 0.03 18.54 -39.86
C ALA A 113 0.79 19.87 -39.94
N LEU A 114 1.45 20.27 -38.83
CA LEU A 114 2.29 21.48 -38.81
C LEU A 114 3.44 21.40 -39.84
N SER A 115 4.16 20.28 -39.88
CA SER A 115 5.26 20.08 -40.86
C SER A 115 4.73 20.15 -42.29
N ALA A 116 3.62 19.47 -42.62
CA ALA A 116 3.03 19.50 -43.95
C ALA A 116 2.61 20.94 -44.37
N ILE A 117 2.06 21.72 -43.44
CA ILE A 117 1.67 23.12 -43.70
C ILE A 117 2.91 23.98 -43.92
N LEU A 118 3.94 23.83 -43.12
CA LEU A 118 5.20 24.60 -43.25
C LEU A 118 5.95 24.27 -44.57
N ASP A 119 5.88 23.02 -45.01
CA ASP A 119 6.46 22.55 -46.28
C ASP A 119 5.62 22.96 -47.50
N GLY A 120 4.49 23.64 -47.31
CA GLY A 120 3.60 24.09 -48.37
C GLY A 120 2.72 22.98 -48.99
N CYS A 121 2.68 21.82 -48.37
CA CYS A 121 1.88 20.65 -48.77
C CYS A 121 0.61 20.44 -47.90
N GLY A 122 0.31 21.37 -46.98
CA GLY A 122 -0.79 21.26 -46.02
C GLY A 122 -2.15 21.25 -46.69
N THR A 123 -3.01 20.36 -46.21
CA THR A 123 -4.41 20.22 -46.63
C THR A 123 -5.34 20.93 -45.66
N VAL A 124 -6.63 21.10 -46.01
CA VAL A 124 -7.65 21.65 -45.13
C VAL A 124 -7.80 20.78 -43.86
N GLU A 125 -7.58 19.49 -43.97
CA GLU A 125 -7.61 18.56 -42.85
C GLU A 125 -6.48 18.82 -41.87
N ASP A 126 -5.26 19.14 -42.37
CA ASP A 126 -4.10 19.47 -41.54
C ASP A 126 -4.34 20.75 -40.74
N PHE A 127 -4.93 21.78 -41.34
CA PHE A 127 -5.32 23.00 -40.62
C PHE A 127 -6.35 22.72 -39.54
N THR A 128 -7.31 21.82 -39.80
CA THR A 128 -8.31 21.45 -38.82
C THR A 128 -7.72 20.62 -37.66
N LEU A 129 -6.77 19.72 -37.96
CA LEU A 129 -6.05 18.92 -36.96
C LEU A 129 -5.15 19.79 -36.07
N LEU A 130 -4.48 20.78 -36.69
CA LEU A 130 -3.61 21.70 -35.93
C LEU A 130 -4.41 22.58 -34.98
N ASN A 131 -5.65 22.95 -35.33
CA ASN A 131 -6.58 23.72 -34.50
C ASN A 131 -5.96 24.97 -33.87
N ASP A 132 -5.24 25.77 -34.69
CA ASP A 132 -4.50 26.98 -34.29
C ASP A 132 -3.36 26.77 -33.26
N GLU A 133 -2.94 25.55 -32.98
CA GLU A 133 -1.82 25.25 -32.06
C GLU A 133 -0.46 25.29 -32.79
N TRP A 134 -0.12 26.47 -33.35
CA TRP A 134 1.13 26.68 -34.11
C TRP A 134 2.40 26.53 -33.27
N ASP A 135 2.29 26.67 -31.95
CA ASP A 135 3.32 26.59 -30.93
C ASP A 135 3.57 25.19 -30.39
N ILE A 136 2.88 24.15 -30.95
CA ILE A 136 2.93 22.78 -30.40
C ILE A 136 4.35 22.21 -30.27
N GLN A 137 5.25 22.50 -31.22
CA GLN A 137 6.64 22.01 -31.14
C GLN A 137 7.42 22.72 -30.04
N GLU A 138 7.23 24.02 -29.86
CA GLU A 138 7.88 24.80 -28.80
C GLU A 138 7.36 24.34 -27.42
N ARG A 139 6.06 24.17 -27.25
CA ARG A 139 5.46 23.65 -26.01
C ARG A 139 5.98 22.24 -25.66
N ILE A 140 6.17 21.36 -26.65
CA ILE A 140 6.73 20.03 -26.41
C ILE A 140 8.18 20.14 -25.94
N SER A 141 9.00 20.99 -26.60
CA SER A 141 10.39 21.21 -26.21
C SER A 141 10.50 21.77 -24.80
N ASP A 142 9.69 22.77 -24.45
CA ASP A 142 9.66 23.40 -23.13
C ASP A 142 9.19 22.41 -22.06
N ALA A 143 8.16 21.61 -22.34
CA ALA A 143 7.67 20.59 -21.45
C ALA A 143 8.72 19.51 -21.19
N PHE A 144 9.43 19.05 -22.22
CA PHE A 144 10.49 18.06 -22.07
C PHE A 144 11.69 18.62 -21.27
N ALA A 145 12.05 19.86 -21.50
CA ALA A 145 13.08 20.54 -20.71
C ALA A 145 12.65 20.71 -19.23
N HIS A 146 11.40 21.10 -18.98
CA HIS A 146 10.85 21.22 -17.61
C HIS A 146 10.93 19.89 -16.83
N TRP A 147 10.66 18.75 -17.50
CA TRP A 147 10.70 17.41 -16.88
C TRP A 147 12.07 16.72 -16.99
N GLU A 148 13.13 17.47 -17.40
CA GLU A 148 14.51 16.95 -17.51
C GLU A 148 14.60 15.72 -18.43
N ILE A 149 13.94 15.78 -19.59
CA ILE A 149 13.97 14.79 -20.67
C ILE A 149 14.19 15.45 -22.04
N ASP A 150 14.96 16.52 -22.10
CA ASP A 150 15.25 17.35 -23.28
C ASP A 150 15.91 16.57 -24.43
N TYR A 151 16.56 15.43 -24.12
CA TYR A 151 17.11 14.51 -25.13
C TYR A 151 16.07 13.61 -25.79
N VAL A 152 14.85 13.54 -25.25
CA VAL A 152 13.75 12.76 -25.83
C VAL A 152 13.11 13.53 -26.97
N THR A 153 12.85 12.84 -28.10
CA THR A 153 12.16 13.44 -29.24
C THR A 153 10.81 12.74 -29.48
N PRO A 154 9.83 13.43 -30.08
CA PRO A 154 8.52 12.83 -30.38
C PRO A 154 8.58 11.55 -31.25
N ASP A 155 9.62 11.40 -32.07
CA ASP A 155 9.81 10.26 -32.97
C ASP A 155 10.43 9.04 -32.31
N MET A 156 10.98 9.19 -31.08
CA MET A 156 11.56 8.08 -30.35
C MET A 156 10.49 7.06 -29.96
N MET A 157 10.85 5.77 -30.01
CA MET A 157 9.98 4.69 -29.55
C MET A 157 9.88 4.66 -28.02
N MET A 158 8.68 4.53 -27.49
CA MET A 158 8.46 4.40 -26.05
C MET A 158 9.21 3.20 -25.44
N SER A 159 9.45 2.13 -26.21
CA SER A 159 10.22 0.95 -25.76
C SER A 159 11.69 1.26 -25.44
N SER A 160 12.27 2.31 -26.03
CA SER A 160 13.66 2.71 -25.78
C SER A 160 13.86 3.43 -24.45
N LEU A 161 12.77 3.92 -23.84
CA LEU A 161 12.79 4.70 -22.61
C LEU A 161 12.69 3.81 -21.37
N SER A 162 13.38 4.22 -20.31
CA SER A 162 13.23 3.62 -18.98
C SER A 162 11.84 3.91 -18.37
N GLY A 163 11.45 3.19 -17.32
CA GLY A 163 10.18 3.42 -16.64
C GLY A 163 10.01 4.85 -16.11
N GLY A 164 11.08 5.43 -15.57
CA GLY A 164 11.08 6.81 -15.07
C GLY A 164 10.92 7.84 -16.18
N GLU A 165 11.62 7.67 -17.30
CA GLU A 165 11.49 8.52 -18.48
C GLU A 165 10.09 8.45 -19.08
N LYS A 166 9.49 7.25 -19.18
CA LYS A 166 8.10 7.08 -19.59
C LYS A 166 7.13 7.86 -18.71
N THR A 167 7.32 7.80 -17.40
CA THR A 167 6.51 8.58 -16.46
C THR A 167 6.68 10.08 -16.71
N LYS A 168 7.93 10.57 -16.87
CA LYS A 168 8.21 11.98 -17.17
C LYS A 168 7.59 12.43 -18.50
N VAL A 169 7.57 11.58 -19.53
CA VAL A 169 6.89 11.85 -20.81
C VAL A 169 5.39 12.10 -20.59
N PHE A 170 4.70 11.23 -19.85
CA PHE A 170 3.27 11.46 -19.58
C PHE A 170 3.04 12.68 -18.66
N LEU A 171 3.97 12.98 -17.76
CA LEU A 171 3.90 14.20 -16.93
C LEU A 171 4.10 15.45 -17.79
N ALA A 172 5.00 15.44 -18.78
CA ALA A 172 5.18 16.52 -19.75
C ALA A 172 3.89 16.79 -20.56
N GLY A 173 3.06 15.76 -20.78
CA GLY A 173 1.74 15.92 -21.37
C GLY A 173 0.81 16.86 -20.58
N LEU A 174 1.05 17.08 -19.28
CA LEU A 174 0.30 18.06 -18.48
C LEU A 174 0.60 19.49 -18.91
N ASP A 175 1.87 19.78 -19.23
CA ASP A 175 2.31 21.09 -19.70
C ASP A 175 1.98 21.31 -21.19
N ILE A 176 1.86 20.21 -21.97
CA ILE A 176 1.50 20.29 -23.39
C ILE A 176 -0.02 20.51 -23.57
N HIS A 177 -0.86 19.77 -22.83
CA HIS A 177 -2.31 19.74 -23.05
C HIS A 177 -3.10 20.66 -22.11
N HIS A 178 -2.51 21.10 -20.99
CA HIS A 178 -3.17 21.91 -19.95
C HIS A 178 -4.57 21.37 -19.54
N PRO A 179 -4.68 20.08 -19.16
CA PRO A 179 -5.98 19.45 -18.89
C PRO A 179 -6.63 20.03 -17.63
N SER A 180 -7.96 20.24 -17.66
CA SER A 180 -8.70 20.70 -16.49
C SER A 180 -8.88 19.61 -15.42
N ILE A 181 -8.91 18.32 -15.84
CA ILE A 181 -9.05 17.15 -14.98
C ILE A 181 -7.86 16.21 -15.22
N VAL A 182 -7.15 15.87 -14.16
CA VAL A 182 -5.98 15.00 -14.21
C VAL A 182 -6.21 13.77 -13.34
N LEU A 183 -6.01 12.59 -13.91
CA LEU A 183 -6.05 11.30 -13.24
C LEU A 183 -4.64 10.73 -13.18
N MET A 184 -4.14 10.44 -11.98
CA MET A 184 -2.80 9.90 -11.78
C MET A 184 -2.86 8.55 -11.07
N ASP A 185 -2.35 7.51 -11.72
CA ASP A 185 -2.29 6.16 -11.18
C ASP A 185 -0.84 5.81 -10.83
N GLU A 186 -0.50 5.88 -9.54
CA GLU A 186 0.85 5.66 -8.99
C GLU A 186 1.95 6.49 -9.71
N PRO A 187 1.79 7.82 -9.83
CA PRO A 187 2.68 8.65 -10.64
C PRO A 187 4.11 8.75 -10.08
N THR A 188 4.32 8.41 -8.81
CA THR A 188 5.64 8.43 -8.16
C THR A 188 6.47 7.17 -8.40
N ASN A 189 5.84 6.09 -8.94
CA ASN A 189 6.56 4.87 -9.28
C ASN A 189 7.59 5.16 -10.38
N HIS A 190 8.77 4.58 -10.23
CA HIS A 190 9.91 4.75 -11.13
C HIS A 190 10.51 6.17 -11.21
N LEU A 191 9.93 7.18 -10.52
CA LEU A 191 10.53 8.51 -10.44
C LEU A 191 11.65 8.52 -9.38
N ASP A 192 12.77 9.12 -9.75
CA ASP A 192 13.84 9.48 -8.83
C ASP A 192 13.43 10.67 -7.92
N THR A 193 14.29 11.03 -6.99
CA THR A 193 14.02 12.12 -6.05
C THR A 193 13.74 13.45 -6.76
N LYS A 194 14.46 13.75 -7.86
CA LYS A 194 14.28 14.97 -8.65
C LYS A 194 12.91 14.97 -9.34
N GLY A 195 12.57 13.89 -10.05
CA GLY A 195 11.28 13.76 -10.72
C GLY A 195 10.09 13.83 -9.75
N ARG A 196 10.23 13.26 -8.53
CA ARG A 196 9.21 13.41 -7.47
C ARG A 196 9.06 14.86 -7.04
N THR A 197 10.16 15.59 -6.86
CA THR A 197 10.13 17.01 -6.48
C THR A 197 9.40 17.85 -7.52
N LEU A 198 9.69 17.66 -8.81
CA LEU A 198 8.97 18.33 -9.90
C LEU A 198 7.47 18.03 -9.90
N LEU A 199 7.09 16.76 -9.69
CA LEU A 199 5.68 16.36 -9.57
C LEU A 199 5.00 17.06 -8.39
N TYR A 200 5.64 17.12 -7.23
CA TYR A 200 5.10 17.79 -6.05
C TYR A 200 4.93 19.29 -6.28
N GLU A 201 5.90 19.95 -6.92
CA GLU A 201 5.81 21.36 -7.29
C GLU A 201 4.67 21.61 -8.27
N PHE A 202 4.51 20.77 -9.28
CA PHE A 202 3.37 20.85 -10.21
C PHE A 202 2.05 20.77 -9.47
N ILE A 203 1.86 19.74 -8.62
CA ILE A 203 0.62 19.57 -7.86
C ILE A 203 0.37 20.75 -6.93
N HIS A 204 1.41 21.32 -6.34
CA HIS A 204 1.25 22.49 -5.46
C HIS A 204 0.79 23.73 -6.23
N ARG A 205 1.35 23.99 -7.40
CA ARG A 205 1.13 25.22 -8.18
C ARG A 205 -0.16 25.21 -9.00
N THR A 206 -0.58 24.05 -9.50
CA THR A 206 -1.74 23.96 -10.40
C THR A 206 -3.06 24.15 -9.68
N ASN A 207 -4.06 24.68 -10.40
CA ASN A 207 -5.46 24.79 -9.96
C ASN A 207 -6.37 23.72 -10.60
N ASN A 208 -5.79 22.73 -11.27
CA ASN A 208 -6.54 21.67 -11.93
C ASN A 208 -7.22 20.76 -10.92
N THR A 209 -8.31 20.12 -11.34
CA THR A 209 -8.92 19.02 -10.57
C THR A 209 -8.00 17.81 -10.69
N ILE A 210 -7.48 17.31 -9.56
CA ILE A 210 -6.50 16.21 -9.55
C ILE A 210 -7.05 15.06 -8.71
N ILE A 211 -7.04 13.87 -9.31
CA ILE A 211 -7.38 12.61 -8.64
C ILE A 211 -6.15 11.72 -8.68
N VAL A 212 -5.62 11.41 -7.51
CA VAL A 212 -4.41 10.59 -7.38
C VAL A 212 -4.72 9.28 -6.69
N VAL A 213 -4.29 8.20 -7.29
CA VAL A 213 -4.09 6.91 -6.63
C VAL A 213 -2.60 6.80 -6.36
N SER A 214 -2.19 6.76 -5.11
CA SER A 214 -0.76 6.60 -4.75
C SER A 214 -0.59 5.95 -3.39
N HIS A 215 0.58 5.37 -3.18
CA HIS A 215 1.07 4.88 -1.90
C HIS A 215 2.16 5.79 -1.32
N ASP A 216 2.53 6.86 -2.03
CA ASP A 216 3.47 7.87 -1.58
C ASP A 216 2.79 8.82 -0.56
N ARG A 217 3.20 8.70 0.71
CA ARG A 217 2.62 9.47 1.82
C ARG A 217 2.90 10.96 1.69
N THR A 218 4.04 11.36 1.12
CA THR A 218 4.37 12.77 0.90
C THR A 218 3.39 13.38 -0.07
N LEU A 219 3.15 12.70 -1.21
CA LEU A 219 2.18 13.11 -2.21
C LEU A 219 0.77 13.17 -1.63
N LEU A 220 0.33 12.13 -0.93
CA LEU A 220 -1.01 12.05 -0.33
C LEU A 220 -1.27 13.16 0.69
N ASN A 221 -0.25 13.60 1.44
CA ASN A 221 -0.37 14.67 2.42
C ASN A 221 -0.51 16.07 1.80
N MET A 222 -0.19 16.22 0.51
CA MET A 222 -0.38 17.47 -0.22
C MET A 222 -1.82 17.65 -0.73
N LEU A 223 -2.62 16.59 -0.69
CA LEU A 223 -3.99 16.58 -1.19
C LEU A 223 -4.96 16.97 -0.08
N SER A 224 -6.03 17.71 -0.45
CA SER A 224 -6.96 18.29 0.49
C SER A 224 -8.06 17.35 0.98
N ALA A 225 -8.28 16.25 0.25
CA ALA A 225 -9.35 15.30 0.53
C ALA A 225 -8.90 13.86 0.26
N THR A 226 -9.47 12.92 1.02
CA THR A 226 -9.17 11.50 0.92
C THR A 226 -10.45 10.70 0.70
N TYR A 227 -10.48 9.87 -0.33
CA TYR A 227 -11.54 8.91 -0.60
C TYR A 227 -11.02 7.50 -0.32
N GLU A 228 -11.63 6.82 0.65
CA GLU A 228 -11.32 5.42 0.98
C GLU A 228 -12.25 4.50 0.18
N MET A 229 -11.65 3.70 -0.71
CA MET A 229 -12.36 2.73 -1.52
C MET A 229 -12.43 1.38 -0.82
N SER A 230 -13.65 0.82 -0.74
CA SER A 230 -13.94 -0.52 -0.25
C SER A 230 -14.69 -1.33 -1.32
N PRO A 231 -14.80 -2.67 -1.23
CA PRO A 231 -15.55 -3.47 -2.19
C PRO A 231 -17.03 -3.08 -2.29
N THR A 232 -17.59 -2.50 -1.24
CA THR A 232 -19.02 -2.17 -1.09
C THR A 232 -19.33 -0.70 -1.17
N GLY A 233 -18.34 0.16 -1.46
CA GLY A 233 -18.57 1.61 -1.56
C GLY A 233 -17.33 2.44 -1.34
N MET A 234 -17.54 3.75 -1.36
CA MET A 234 -16.50 4.76 -1.16
C MET A 234 -16.88 5.65 0.03
N ARG A 235 -15.90 5.96 0.88
CA ARG A 235 -16.06 6.89 2.00
C ARG A 235 -15.24 8.14 1.75
N PHE A 236 -15.84 9.27 1.98
CA PHE A 236 -15.21 10.59 1.83
C PHE A 236 -14.72 11.12 3.17
N TYR A 237 -13.50 11.63 3.20
CA TYR A 237 -12.87 12.31 4.32
C TYR A 237 -12.34 13.68 3.85
N PRO A 238 -12.92 14.81 4.30
CA PRO A 238 -12.50 16.17 3.90
C PRO A 238 -11.22 16.56 4.66
N MET A 239 -10.18 15.77 4.54
CA MET A 239 -8.92 15.97 5.25
C MET A 239 -7.76 15.31 4.50
N SER A 240 -6.53 15.73 4.80
CA SER A 240 -5.29 15.15 4.28
C SER A 240 -5.14 13.68 4.71
N TYR A 241 -4.29 12.94 4.01
CA TYR A 241 -4.02 11.53 4.35
C TYR A 241 -3.48 11.37 5.79
N ARG A 242 -2.65 12.29 6.27
CA ARG A 242 -2.11 12.25 7.63
C ARG A 242 -3.21 12.33 8.69
N GLU A 243 -4.10 13.30 8.56
CA GLU A 243 -5.23 13.49 9.49
C GLU A 243 -6.19 12.31 9.44
N TYR A 244 -6.47 11.79 8.23
CA TYR A 244 -7.23 10.56 8.02
C TYR A 244 -6.59 9.38 8.78
N LYS A 245 -5.29 9.16 8.61
CA LYS A 245 -4.55 8.07 9.26
C LYS A 245 -4.61 8.19 10.79
N GLU A 246 -4.36 9.37 11.34
CA GLU A 246 -4.47 9.63 12.78
C GLU A 246 -5.87 9.32 13.31
N THR A 247 -6.92 9.69 12.56
CA THR A 247 -8.32 9.42 12.93
C THR A 247 -8.63 7.92 12.91
N VAL A 248 -8.19 7.21 11.88
CA VAL A 248 -8.39 5.75 11.76
C VAL A 248 -7.61 5.01 12.84
N ASP A 249 -6.35 5.36 13.06
CA ASP A 249 -5.50 4.73 14.09
C ASP A 249 -6.07 4.97 15.50
N ALA A 250 -6.59 6.15 15.79
CA ALA A 250 -7.28 6.44 17.05
C ALA A 250 -8.56 5.58 17.21
N ALA A 251 -9.35 5.44 16.13
CA ALA A 251 -10.55 4.59 16.15
C ALA A 251 -10.21 3.11 16.37
N VAL A 252 -9.13 2.62 15.74
CA VAL A 252 -8.61 1.24 15.93
C VAL A 252 -8.13 1.05 17.37
N ALA A 253 -7.33 2.00 17.90
CA ALA A 253 -6.86 1.95 19.29
C ALA A 253 -8.02 1.91 20.30
N ALA A 254 -9.07 2.71 20.07
CA ALA A 254 -10.28 2.70 20.90
C ALA A 254 -11.00 1.33 20.84
N LYS A 255 -11.12 0.71 19.66
CA LYS A 255 -11.70 -0.63 19.51
C LYS A 255 -10.89 -1.69 20.24
N VAL A 256 -9.53 -1.64 20.14
CA VAL A 256 -8.62 -2.57 20.84
C VAL A 256 -8.76 -2.41 22.35
N ALA A 257 -8.79 -1.17 22.85
CA ALA A 257 -9.01 -0.90 24.28
C ALA A 257 -10.36 -1.44 24.77
N ARG A 258 -11.42 -1.25 23.99
CA ARG A 258 -12.75 -1.81 24.29
C ARG A 258 -12.72 -3.34 24.35
N LEU A 259 -12.06 -3.99 23.39
CA LEU A 259 -11.89 -5.45 23.38
C LEU A 259 -11.17 -5.96 24.64
N GLN A 260 -10.06 -5.30 25.02
CA GLN A 260 -9.30 -5.66 26.21
C GLN A 260 -10.14 -5.50 27.50
N ASN A 261 -10.95 -4.43 27.59
CA ASN A 261 -11.83 -4.21 28.72
C ASN A 261 -12.93 -5.28 28.80
N GLN A 262 -13.56 -5.62 27.67
CA GLN A 262 -14.58 -6.69 27.64
C GLN A 262 -13.98 -8.06 27.97
N GLN A 263 -12.75 -8.37 27.51
CA GLN A 263 -12.07 -9.61 27.92
C GLN A 263 -11.84 -9.68 29.43
N LYS A 264 -11.46 -8.55 30.05
CA LYS A 264 -11.29 -8.49 31.52
C LYS A 264 -12.62 -8.67 32.26
N GLU A 265 -13.70 -8.06 31.76
CA GLU A 265 -15.03 -8.19 32.34
C GLU A 265 -15.56 -9.63 32.19
N LEU A 266 -15.38 -10.27 31.04
CA LEU A 266 -15.73 -11.67 30.82
C LEU A 266 -14.98 -12.58 31.79
N ALA A 267 -13.66 -12.44 31.92
CA ALA A 267 -12.86 -13.22 32.86
C ALA A 267 -13.29 -13.03 34.33
N LYS A 268 -13.71 -11.81 34.70
CA LYS A 268 -14.29 -11.56 36.04
C LYS A 268 -15.63 -12.25 36.21
N ALA A 269 -16.52 -12.19 35.19
CA ALA A 269 -17.82 -12.83 35.22
C ALA A 269 -17.71 -14.37 35.32
N GLU A 270 -16.81 -14.98 34.56
CA GLU A 270 -16.49 -16.42 34.61
C GLU A 270 -16.01 -16.84 36.02
N ARG A 271 -15.06 -16.09 36.59
CA ARG A 271 -14.54 -16.34 37.94
C ARG A 271 -15.65 -16.23 39.01
N LEU A 272 -16.56 -15.24 38.84
CA LEU A 272 -17.66 -15.06 39.76
C LEU A 272 -18.68 -16.19 39.63
N ALA A 273 -19.02 -16.61 38.40
CA ALA A 273 -19.91 -17.74 38.14
C ALA A 273 -19.36 -19.03 38.76
N HIS A 274 -18.06 -19.31 38.55
CA HIS A 274 -17.41 -20.47 39.15
C HIS A 274 -17.45 -20.47 40.69
N LYS A 275 -17.12 -19.34 41.32
CA LYS A 275 -17.22 -19.18 42.77
C LYS A 275 -18.65 -19.37 43.28
N THR A 276 -19.65 -18.91 42.53
CA THR A 276 -21.08 -19.06 42.91
C THR A 276 -21.49 -20.53 42.82
N MET A 277 -21.09 -21.24 41.75
CA MET A 277 -21.29 -22.68 41.61
C MET A 277 -20.66 -23.48 42.75
N GLU A 278 -19.40 -23.21 43.09
CA GLU A 278 -18.74 -23.87 44.22
C GLU A 278 -19.44 -23.63 45.55
N ARG A 279 -19.89 -22.40 45.80
CA ARG A 279 -20.67 -22.09 47.02
C ARG A 279 -21.99 -22.84 47.06
N GLN A 280 -22.71 -22.91 45.93
CA GLN A 280 -23.96 -23.65 45.81
C GLN A 280 -23.74 -25.16 46.06
N GLN A 281 -22.72 -25.78 45.47
CA GLN A 281 -22.39 -27.17 45.73
C GLN A 281 -22.06 -27.44 47.21
N LYS A 282 -21.30 -26.54 47.85
CA LYS A 282 -21.01 -26.63 49.30
C LYS A 282 -22.27 -26.47 50.13
N HIS A 283 -23.19 -25.59 49.77
CA HIS A 283 -24.48 -25.43 50.46
C HIS A 283 -25.37 -26.65 50.25
N ALA A 284 -25.49 -27.20 49.05
CA ALA A 284 -26.25 -28.42 48.77
C ALA A 284 -25.74 -29.61 49.58
N SER A 285 -24.40 -29.84 49.59
CA SER A 285 -23.81 -30.95 50.36
C SER A 285 -23.93 -30.78 51.88
N ARG A 286 -23.94 -29.55 52.39
CA ARG A 286 -24.21 -29.26 53.83
C ARG A 286 -25.70 -29.48 54.15
N GLY A 287 -26.62 -29.07 53.28
CA GLY A 287 -28.07 -29.29 53.42
C GLY A 287 -28.41 -30.76 53.45
N GLU A 288 -27.79 -31.59 52.58
CA GLU A 288 -27.97 -33.06 52.61
C GLU A 288 -27.47 -33.69 53.90
N LYS A 289 -26.33 -33.27 54.42
CA LYS A 289 -25.80 -33.76 55.70
C LYS A 289 -26.66 -33.34 56.92
N GLN A 290 -27.26 -32.16 56.87
CA GLN A 290 -28.11 -31.64 57.95
C GLN A 290 -29.49 -32.26 57.91
N SER A 291 -30.06 -32.49 56.71
CA SER A 291 -31.36 -33.18 56.55
C SER A 291 -31.31 -34.67 56.93
N ALA A 292 -30.17 -35.31 56.80
CA ALA A 292 -29.93 -36.68 57.24
C ALA A 292 -29.90 -36.78 58.78
N LYS A 293 -29.68 -35.67 59.53
CA LYS A 293 -29.66 -35.65 61.01
C LYS A 293 -30.96 -35.22 61.64
N GLN A 294 -31.92 -34.61 60.91
CA GLN A 294 -33.20 -34.15 61.38
C GLN A 294 -34.30 -35.02 60.79
N CYS A 295 -35.20 -35.61 61.69
CA CYS A 295 -36.36 -36.36 61.27
C CYS A 295 -37.45 -35.43 60.70
N VAL A 296 -37.29 -34.94 59.50
CA VAL A 296 -38.29 -34.13 58.78
C VAL A 296 -39.13 -35.05 57.89
N ALA A 297 -40.47 -34.80 57.83
CA ALA A 297 -41.38 -35.59 57.01
C ALA A 297 -40.89 -35.62 55.51
N ARG A 298 -40.85 -36.82 54.93
CA ARG A 298 -40.31 -37.10 53.59
C ARG A 298 -40.86 -36.21 52.44
N ILE A 299 -42.16 -35.84 52.57
CA ILE A 299 -42.92 -34.99 51.65
C ILE A 299 -42.41 -33.52 51.70
N ALA A 300 -42.18 -32.99 52.92
CA ALA A 300 -41.69 -31.63 53.12
C ALA A 300 -40.23 -31.47 52.58
N MET A 301 -39.39 -32.51 52.74
CA MET A 301 -38.04 -32.58 52.21
C MET A 301 -38.03 -32.58 50.67
N GLY A 302 -38.90 -33.33 50.00
CA GLY A 302 -39.06 -33.35 48.56
C GLY A 302 -39.43 -31.98 47.97
N ASN A 303 -40.38 -31.28 48.61
CA ASN A 303 -40.79 -29.95 48.18
C ASN A 303 -39.69 -28.86 48.35
N MET A 304 -38.90 -28.90 49.41
CA MET A 304 -37.78 -28.01 49.65
C MET A 304 -36.67 -28.29 48.67
N ARG A 305 -36.35 -29.56 48.35
CA ARG A 305 -35.37 -29.95 47.37
C ARG A 305 -35.76 -29.47 45.96
N ASN A 306 -37.01 -29.72 45.54
CA ASN A 306 -37.50 -29.25 44.23
C ASN A 306 -37.45 -27.71 44.09
N ARG A 307 -37.84 -26.96 45.13
CA ARG A 307 -37.72 -25.48 45.10
C ARG A 307 -36.28 -25.00 45.00
N SER A 308 -35.35 -25.63 45.72
CA SER A 308 -33.92 -25.31 45.65
C SER A 308 -33.34 -25.65 44.29
N GLU A 309 -33.66 -26.81 43.69
CA GLU A 309 -33.20 -27.22 42.36
C GLU A 309 -33.75 -26.28 41.27
N VAL A 310 -35.02 -25.88 41.30
CA VAL A 310 -35.63 -24.92 40.36
C VAL A 310 -34.98 -23.54 40.48
N SER A 311 -34.73 -23.06 41.71
CA SER A 311 -34.05 -21.77 41.93
C SER A 311 -32.62 -21.77 41.41
N THR A 312 -31.86 -22.83 41.71
CA THR A 312 -30.48 -23.01 41.26
C THR A 312 -30.38 -23.13 39.73
N SER A 313 -31.30 -23.89 39.10
CA SER A 313 -31.39 -24.04 37.65
C SER A 313 -31.67 -22.70 36.95
N ARG A 314 -32.61 -21.89 37.47
CA ARG A 314 -32.88 -20.54 36.94
C ARG A 314 -31.68 -19.62 37.03
N LEU A 315 -30.97 -19.64 38.15
CA LEU A 315 -29.79 -18.80 38.38
C LEU A 315 -28.62 -19.20 37.45
N ASN A 316 -28.39 -20.50 37.29
CA ASN A 316 -27.38 -21.03 36.39
C ASN A 316 -27.71 -20.69 34.93
N LYS A 317 -28.99 -20.80 34.53
CA LYS A 317 -29.42 -20.44 33.17
C LYS A 317 -29.20 -18.96 32.89
N ALA A 318 -29.60 -18.07 33.80
CA ALA A 318 -29.38 -16.62 33.65
C ALA A 318 -27.89 -16.24 33.59
N GLN A 319 -27.03 -16.92 34.38
CA GLN A 319 -25.58 -16.72 34.30
C GLN A 319 -25.00 -17.20 32.97
N GLN A 320 -25.47 -18.34 32.47
CA GLN A 320 -25.02 -18.91 31.23
C GLN A 320 -25.43 -18.07 30.01
N GLU A 321 -26.65 -17.56 29.99
CA GLU A 321 -27.14 -16.60 28.98
C GLU A 321 -26.29 -15.33 28.99
N LYS A 322 -26.02 -14.75 30.15
CA LYS A 322 -25.14 -13.55 30.25
C LYS A 322 -23.72 -13.79 29.73
N LEU A 323 -23.12 -14.94 30.02
CA LEU A 323 -21.79 -15.30 29.50
C LEU A 323 -21.82 -15.49 28.00
N GLN A 324 -22.88 -16.11 27.45
CA GLN A 324 -23.05 -16.28 26.00
C GLN A 324 -23.15 -14.92 25.27
N ASP A 325 -23.93 -13.99 25.81
CA ASP A 325 -24.08 -12.64 25.28
C ASP A 325 -22.74 -11.90 25.26
N MET A 326 -21.99 -11.98 26.36
CA MET A 326 -20.64 -11.37 26.44
C MET A 326 -19.64 -12.00 25.44
N HIS A 327 -19.70 -13.32 25.23
CA HIS A 327 -18.91 -14.00 24.22
C HIS A 327 -19.29 -13.56 22.80
N HIS A 328 -20.58 -13.40 22.53
CA HIS A 328 -21.07 -12.93 21.24
C HIS A 328 -20.59 -11.51 20.95
N GLU A 329 -20.77 -10.57 21.87
CA GLU A 329 -20.26 -9.20 21.74
C GLU A 329 -18.73 -9.16 21.50
N LEU A 330 -17.98 -9.98 22.24
CA LEU A 330 -16.52 -10.06 22.09
C LEU A 330 -16.12 -10.57 20.72
N ASN A 331 -16.85 -11.55 20.17
CA ASN A 331 -16.61 -12.06 18.83
C ASN A 331 -16.94 -11.03 17.74
N GLU A 332 -18.01 -10.25 17.90
CA GLU A 332 -18.36 -9.16 16.98
C GLU A 332 -17.27 -8.07 16.95
N ILE A 333 -16.77 -7.67 18.12
CA ILE A 333 -15.67 -6.70 18.19
C ILE A 333 -14.41 -7.29 17.57
N ARG A 334 -14.08 -8.56 17.82
CA ARG A 334 -12.93 -9.23 17.21
C ARG A 334 -13.01 -9.22 15.68
N LYS A 335 -14.17 -9.56 15.12
CA LYS A 335 -14.38 -9.51 13.66
C LYS A 335 -14.14 -8.11 13.12
N SER A 336 -14.63 -7.06 13.81
CA SER A 336 -14.47 -5.68 13.37
C SER A 336 -13.04 -5.13 13.46
N ILE A 337 -12.15 -5.80 14.22
CA ILE A 337 -10.73 -5.42 14.40
C ILE A 337 -9.83 -6.22 13.45
N SER A 338 -10.19 -7.46 13.08
CA SER A 338 -9.34 -8.34 12.28
C SER A 338 -8.94 -7.79 10.92
N GLU A 339 -9.66 -6.79 10.41
CA GLU A 339 -9.38 -6.13 9.13
C GLU A 339 -8.34 -4.99 9.24
N SER A 340 -7.97 -4.54 10.45
CA SER A 340 -7.18 -3.31 10.64
C SER A 340 -5.97 -3.43 11.58
N THR A 341 -5.60 -4.65 12.01
CA THR A 341 -4.56 -4.77 13.04
C THR A 341 -3.16 -4.78 12.46
N THR A 342 -2.39 -3.73 12.70
CA THR A 342 -0.93 -3.68 12.49
C THR A 342 -0.27 -4.79 13.31
N MET A 343 0.45 -5.67 12.62
CA MET A 343 1.15 -6.78 13.25
C MET A 343 2.46 -6.32 13.86
N LYS A 344 2.62 -6.52 15.17
CA LYS A 344 3.95 -6.49 15.78
C LYS A 344 4.67 -7.81 15.42
N ILE A 345 5.65 -7.70 14.53
CA ILE A 345 6.49 -8.79 14.09
C ILE A 345 7.84 -8.64 14.79
N ASN A 346 8.26 -9.66 15.49
CA ASN A 346 9.56 -9.66 16.15
C ASN A 346 10.45 -10.66 15.43
N ILE A 347 11.45 -10.18 14.71
CA ILE A 347 12.49 -11.02 14.10
C ILE A 347 13.55 -11.27 15.17
N GLY A 348 14.06 -12.50 15.26
CA GLY A 348 15.17 -12.83 16.14
C GLY A 348 16.42 -11.97 15.88
N ASN A 349 17.39 -12.01 16.78
CA ASN A 349 18.64 -11.29 16.62
C ASN A 349 19.61 -12.06 15.72
N SER A 350 20.42 -11.35 14.94
CA SER A 350 21.63 -11.93 14.32
C SER A 350 22.60 -12.39 15.41
N ASN A 351 23.27 -13.53 15.19
CA ASN A 351 24.25 -14.08 16.13
C ASN A 351 25.66 -13.52 15.96
N LEU A 352 25.85 -12.48 15.12
CA LEU A 352 27.16 -11.92 14.85
C LEU A 352 27.56 -10.92 15.95
N PRO A 353 28.85 -10.86 16.29
CA PRO A 353 29.40 -9.80 17.14
C PRO A 353 29.18 -8.42 16.50
N ASP A 354 28.93 -7.41 17.35
CA ASP A 354 28.81 -6.04 16.89
C ASP A 354 30.08 -5.55 16.21
N ARG A 355 29.94 -4.75 15.16
CA ARG A 355 31.04 -4.15 14.38
C ARG A 355 32.01 -5.13 13.73
N LYS A 356 31.63 -6.37 13.52
CA LYS A 356 32.38 -7.28 12.66
C LYS A 356 32.27 -6.81 11.22
N ARG A 357 33.40 -6.71 10.50
CA ARG A 357 33.39 -6.39 9.06
C ARG A 357 32.74 -7.54 8.30
N LEU A 358 31.72 -7.23 7.51
CA LEU A 358 30.96 -8.19 6.72
C LEU A 358 31.34 -8.18 5.25
N VAL A 359 31.44 -6.98 4.69
CA VAL A 359 31.79 -6.76 3.27
C VAL A 359 32.78 -5.61 3.15
N GLU A 360 33.75 -5.76 2.28
CA GLU A 360 34.70 -4.71 1.90
C GLU A 360 34.77 -4.65 0.38
N VAL A 361 34.54 -3.48 -0.16
CA VAL A 361 34.56 -3.16 -1.59
C VAL A 361 35.74 -2.22 -1.81
N THR A 362 36.70 -2.61 -2.67
CA THR A 362 37.93 -1.84 -2.92
C THR A 362 38.10 -1.61 -4.41
N ASP A 363 38.14 -0.35 -4.80
CA ASP A 363 38.36 0.16 -6.16
C ASP A 363 37.49 -0.50 -7.23
N VAL A 364 36.22 -0.80 -6.89
CA VAL A 364 35.32 -1.58 -7.73
C VAL A 364 34.77 -0.72 -8.86
N LYS A 365 34.85 -1.30 -10.08
CA LYS A 365 34.18 -0.84 -11.30
C LYS A 365 33.39 -1.98 -11.91
N TYR A 366 32.34 -1.64 -12.63
CA TYR A 366 31.53 -2.66 -13.31
C TYR A 366 31.08 -2.19 -14.69
N ARG A 367 31.14 -3.08 -15.69
CA ARG A 367 30.67 -2.83 -17.04
C ARG A 367 29.71 -3.91 -17.48
N TYR A 368 28.54 -3.50 -17.94
CA TYR A 368 27.63 -4.36 -18.69
C TYR A 368 28.08 -4.47 -20.14
N ASP A 369 27.80 -5.59 -20.79
CA ASP A 369 28.14 -5.81 -22.21
C ASP A 369 27.52 -4.71 -23.08
N GLY A 370 28.40 -4.02 -23.87
CA GLY A 370 27.98 -2.96 -24.76
C GLY A 370 27.59 -1.63 -24.11
N ARG A 371 27.84 -1.43 -22.80
CA ARG A 371 27.58 -0.17 -22.11
C ARG A 371 28.82 0.47 -21.53
N GLU A 372 28.72 1.74 -21.18
CA GLU A 372 29.77 2.45 -20.46
C GLU A 372 30.05 1.82 -19.08
N CYS A 373 31.27 2.04 -18.60
CA CYS A 373 31.70 1.51 -17.32
C CYS A 373 31.07 2.33 -16.17
N LEU A 374 30.37 1.68 -15.26
CA LEU A 374 29.92 2.32 -14.03
C LEU A 374 31.12 2.64 -13.14
N TRP A 375 31.08 3.83 -12.53
CA TRP A 375 32.08 4.31 -11.57
C TRP A 375 33.50 4.39 -12.15
N GLN A 376 33.60 4.75 -13.44
CA GLN A 376 34.90 4.80 -14.16
C GLN A 376 35.83 5.83 -13.55
N ASP A 377 35.33 7.06 -13.27
CA ASP A 377 36.11 8.18 -12.76
C ASP A 377 36.31 8.15 -11.25
N ALA A 378 35.35 7.53 -10.51
CA ALA A 378 35.39 7.40 -9.07
C ALA A 378 35.06 5.95 -8.67
N PRO A 379 36.08 5.05 -8.61
CA PRO A 379 35.88 3.67 -8.20
C PRO A 379 35.24 3.56 -6.82
N LEU A 380 34.36 2.58 -6.65
CA LEU A 380 33.64 2.41 -5.38
C LEU A 380 34.54 1.81 -4.29
N ASN A 381 34.56 2.48 -3.16
CA ASN A 381 35.21 2.04 -1.95
C ASN A 381 34.22 2.11 -0.77
N LEU A 382 33.90 0.97 -0.17
CA LEU A 382 32.99 0.94 0.96
C LEU A 382 33.25 -0.28 1.87
N SER A 383 33.00 -0.11 3.18
CA SER A 383 33.02 -1.21 4.13
C SER A 383 31.67 -1.26 4.85
N ILE A 384 31.14 -2.47 5.07
CA ILE A 384 29.88 -2.71 5.77
C ILE A 384 30.19 -3.56 7.01
N TYR A 385 29.70 -3.09 8.16
CA TYR A 385 29.90 -3.77 9.45
C TYR A 385 28.59 -4.33 10.00
N SER A 386 28.72 -5.33 10.86
CA SER A 386 27.59 -5.96 11.54
C SER A 386 26.82 -4.94 12.38
N GLY A 387 25.49 -4.98 12.23
CA GLY A 387 24.57 -4.07 12.94
C GLY A 387 24.36 -2.71 12.29
N GLU A 388 25.10 -2.37 11.21
CA GLU A 388 24.88 -1.10 10.50
C GLU A 388 23.56 -1.08 9.75
N ARG A 389 22.93 0.10 9.75
CA ARG A 389 21.71 0.41 9.00
C ARG A 389 22.04 1.45 7.94
N ILE A 390 22.14 1.01 6.68
CA ILE A 390 22.66 1.80 5.58
C ILE A 390 21.53 2.08 4.58
N TRP A 391 21.31 3.35 4.28
CA TRP A 391 20.47 3.82 3.20
C TRP A 391 21.32 4.22 2.00
N LEU A 392 21.14 3.52 0.88
CA LEU A 392 21.84 3.77 -0.37
C LEU A 392 21.04 4.72 -1.24
N GLN A 393 21.57 5.92 -1.48
CA GLN A 393 21.00 6.96 -2.34
C GLN A 393 21.78 7.11 -3.64
N GLY A 394 21.10 7.54 -4.70
CA GLY A 394 21.67 7.88 -6.00
C GLY A 394 20.58 8.07 -7.05
N ASP A 395 20.92 8.76 -8.14
CA ASP A 395 20.01 8.98 -9.27
C ASP A 395 19.68 7.65 -9.98
N ASN A 396 18.66 7.64 -10.83
CA ASN A 396 18.37 6.47 -11.64
C ASN A 396 19.55 6.20 -12.59
N GLY A 397 19.95 4.93 -12.72
CA GLY A 397 21.11 4.55 -13.53
C GLY A 397 22.48 4.69 -12.84
N SER A 398 22.59 5.24 -11.62
CA SER A 398 23.88 5.38 -10.90
C SER A 398 24.53 4.04 -10.50
N GLY A 399 23.84 2.92 -10.68
CA GLY A 399 24.37 1.59 -10.39
C GLY A 399 23.97 1.02 -9.02
N LYS A 400 22.94 1.57 -8.33
CA LYS A 400 22.46 1.08 -7.01
C LYS A 400 22.22 -0.42 -7.00
N SER A 401 21.34 -0.92 -7.87
CA SER A 401 21.00 -2.35 -7.96
C SER A 401 22.22 -3.20 -8.36
N THR A 402 23.14 -2.64 -9.17
CA THR A 402 24.39 -3.30 -9.55
C THR A 402 25.27 -3.49 -8.32
N LEU A 403 25.43 -2.46 -7.49
CA LEU A 403 26.18 -2.55 -6.24
C LEU A 403 25.57 -3.61 -5.30
N LEU A 404 24.24 -3.65 -5.16
CA LEU A 404 23.58 -4.67 -4.34
C LEU A 404 23.86 -6.09 -4.86
N LYS A 405 23.80 -6.31 -6.17
CA LYS A 405 24.13 -7.61 -6.81
C LYS A 405 25.61 -7.95 -6.68
N LEU A 406 26.51 -6.98 -6.69
CA LEU A 406 27.92 -7.17 -6.40
C LEU A 406 28.16 -7.54 -4.94
N VAL A 407 27.52 -6.87 -3.99
CA VAL A 407 27.61 -7.17 -2.54
C VAL A 407 27.07 -8.57 -2.22
N THR A 408 25.97 -8.99 -2.86
CA THR A 408 25.41 -10.34 -2.68
C THR A 408 26.24 -11.44 -3.34
N GLY A 409 27.13 -11.08 -4.30
CA GLY A 409 27.92 -12.04 -5.07
C GLY A 409 27.21 -12.63 -6.29
N ILE A 410 26.03 -12.13 -6.64
CA ILE A 410 25.32 -12.46 -7.89
C ILE A 410 26.13 -12.00 -9.10
N LEU A 411 26.76 -10.83 -9.00
CA LEU A 411 27.68 -10.31 -10.01
C LEU A 411 29.12 -10.30 -9.48
N ARG A 412 30.09 -10.37 -10.39
CA ARG A 412 31.52 -10.21 -10.11
C ARG A 412 31.97 -8.86 -10.65
N PRO A 413 32.81 -8.10 -9.92
CA PRO A 413 33.32 -6.82 -10.43
C PRO A 413 34.16 -7.03 -11.69
N THR A 414 34.15 -6.03 -12.57
CA THR A 414 35.04 -6.01 -13.75
C THR A 414 36.46 -5.66 -13.33
N ASP A 415 36.62 -4.66 -12.46
CA ASP A 415 37.87 -4.26 -11.83
C ASP A 415 37.66 -4.08 -10.32
N GLY A 416 38.75 -4.16 -9.55
CA GLY A 416 38.71 -4.08 -8.08
C GLY A 416 38.36 -5.40 -7.41
N GLU A 417 38.21 -5.36 -6.11
CA GLU A 417 37.98 -6.55 -5.29
C GLU A 417 36.80 -6.36 -4.32
N ILE A 418 36.06 -7.46 -4.08
CA ILE A 418 35.01 -7.51 -3.05
C ILE A 418 35.30 -8.69 -2.12
N TRP A 419 35.66 -8.35 -0.89
CA TRP A 419 35.84 -9.32 0.18
C TRP A 419 34.53 -9.47 0.97
N ARG A 420 34.18 -10.70 1.36
CA ARG A 420 33.03 -11.04 2.19
C ARG A 420 33.44 -11.95 3.34
N SER A 421 32.90 -11.68 4.52
CA SER A 421 33.06 -12.59 5.67
C SER A 421 32.46 -13.96 5.37
N TYR A 422 33.11 -15.02 5.81
CA TYR A 422 32.58 -16.37 5.66
C TYR A 422 32.44 -17.04 7.05
N PRO A 423 31.30 -17.69 7.34
CA PRO A 423 30.06 -17.69 6.60
C PRO A 423 29.30 -16.35 6.76
N LEU A 424 28.56 -15.92 5.74
CA LEU A 424 27.71 -14.74 5.76
C LEU A 424 26.35 -15.09 5.14
N ASN A 425 25.28 -15.03 5.92
CA ASN A 425 23.93 -15.30 5.46
C ASN A 425 23.26 -13.99 5.05
N ILE A 426 23.08 -13.78 3.73
CA ILE A 426 22.46 -12.59 3.16
C ILE A 426 21.07 -12.95 2.63
N LEU A 427 20.05 -12.19 3.05
CA LEU A 427 18.73 -12.21 2.43
C LEU A 427 18.59 -11.00 1.51
N TYR A 428 18.37 -11.24 0.23
CA TYR A 428 18.20 -10.21 -0.78
C TYR A 428 16.76 -10.15 -1.27
N PHE A 429 16.14 -9.00 -1.09
CA PHE A 429 14.83 -8.66 -1.65
C PHE A 429 15.07 -7.74 -2.85
N ASP A 430 14.94 -8.29 -4.04
CA ASP A 430 14.92 -7.51 -5.27
C ASP A 430 13.51 -6.96 -5.56
N GLN A 431 13.38 -6.12 -6.58
CA GLN A 431 12.12 -5.47 -6.95
C GLN A 431 11.00 -6.48 -7.29
N GLU A 432 11.34 -7.68 -7.74
CA GLU A 432 10.39 -8.74 -8.14
C GLU A 432 10.20 -9.82 -7.08
N TYR A 433 10.94 -9.75 -5.97
CA TYR A 433 10.98 -10.78 -4.94
C TYR A 433 11.35 -12.17 -5.50
N SER A 434 12.39 -12.25 -6.32
CA SER A 434 12.88 -13.49 -6.95
C SER A 434 13.27 -14.57 -5.92
N CYS A 435 13.44 -14.21 -4.66
CA CYS A 435 13.60 -15.16 -3.56
C CYS A 435 12.38 -16.08 -3.35
N ILE A 436 11.22 -15.76 -3.99
CA ILE A 436 10.00 -16.56 -3.97
C ILE A 436 9.92 -17.37 -5.25
N ASP A 437 9.94 -18.70 -5.10
CA ASP A 437 9.74 -19.63 -6.21
C ASP A 437 8.29 -19.57 -6.71
N GLY A 438 8.09 -19.02 -7.89
CA GLY A 438 6.76 -18.81 -8.51
C GLY A 438 6.00 -20.10 -8.78
N GLU A 439 6.67 -21.24 -8.97
CA GLU A 439 6.03 -22.51 -9.27
C GLU A 439 5.44 -23.20 -8.02
N ARG A 440 5.90 -22.82 -6.83
CA ARG A 440 5.37 -23.36 -5.58
C ARG A 440 4.05 -22.70 -5.20
N THR A 441 3.28 -23.44 -4.40
CA THR A 441 2.11 -22.86 -3.72
C THR A 441 2.54 -22.01 -2.53
N VAL A 442 1.68 -21.06 -2.11
CA VAL A 442 1.92 -20.19 -0.96
C VAL A 442 2.26 -21.01 0.29
N TYR A 443 1.48 -22.06 0.58
CA TYR A 443 1.75 -22.95 1.71
C TYR A 443 3.02 -23.78 1.49
N GLY A 444 3.18 -24.40 0.31
CA GLY A 444 4.33 -25.24 -0.01
C GLY A 444 5.68 -24.51 0.02
N LEU A 445 5.69 -23.20 -0.24
CA LEU A 445 6.90 -22.38 -0.07
C LEU A 445 7.32 -22.31 1.40
N LEU A 446 6.39 -22.07 2.32
CA LEU A 446 6.69 -21.97 3.74
C LEU A 446 7.08 -23.34 4.34
N GLU A 447 6.37 -24.39 3.96
CA GLU A 447 6.68 -25.76 4.38
C GLU A 447 8.11 -26.18 3.99
N ALA A 448 8.53 -25.81 2.77
CA ALA A 448 9.89 -26.10 2.30
C ALA A 448 10.98 -25.28 3.02
N CYS A 449 10.64 -24.12 3.56
CA CYS A 449 11.59 -23.28 4.30
C CYS A 449 11.85 -23.77 5.72
N ASN A 450 10.89 -24.45 6.33
CA ASN A 450 11.03 -24.98 7.68
C ASN A 450 10.17 -26.23 7.88
N THR A 451 10.80 -27.39 7.80
CA THR A 451 10.15 -28.71 7.99
C THR A 451 9.92 -29.06 9.46
N ASN A 452 10.51 -28.30 10.40
CA ASN A 452 10.41 -28.59 11.83
C ASN A 452 9.18 -27.93 12.49
N LYS A 453 8.61 -26.88 11.86
CA LYS A 453 7.42 -26.22 12.41
C LYS A 453 6.16 -27.01 12.06
N PRO A 454 5.24 -27.16 13.02
CA PRO A 454 3.98 -27.86 12.78
C PRO A 454 3.07 -27.06 11.83
N GLU A 455 2.31 -27.77 11.02
CA GLU A 455 1.40 -27.22 9.99
C GLU A 455 0.50 -26.08 10.52
N HIS A 456 -0.02 -26.22 11.72
CA HIS A 456 -0.92 -25.21 12.30
C HIS A 456 -0.23 -23.85 12.55
N GLU A 457 1.08 -23.84 12.89
CA GLU A 457 1.83 -22.59 13.07
C GLU A 457 2.06 -21.89 11.72
N LEU A 458 2.37 -22.62 10.65
CA LEU A 458 2.52 -22.07 9.31
C LEU A 458 1.19 -21.47 8.82
N LYS A 459 0.08 -22.19 9.03
CA LYS A 459 -1.26 -21.70 8.68
C LYS A 459 -1.68 -20.48 9.50
N MET A 460 -1.34 -20.45 10.80
CA MET A 460 -1.57 -19.25 11.63
C MET A 460 -0.75 -18.07 11.13
N LEU A 461 0.49 -18.28 10.71
CA LEU A 461 1.33 -17.21 10.18
C LEU A 461 0.76 -16.67 8.86
N LEU A 462 0.35 -17.54 7.94
CA LEU A 462 -0.30 -17.15 6.69
C LEU A 462 -1.55 -16.31 6.94
N ASN A 463 -2.43 -16.75 7.83
CA ASN A 463 -3.63 -15.99 8.22
C ASN A 463 -3.25 -14.62 8.81
N ARG A 464 -2.20 -14.56 9.62
CA ARG A 464 -1.68 -13.29 10.16
C ARG A 464 -1.27 -12.32 9.06
N PHE A 465 -0.65 -12.80 7.98
CA PHE A 465 -0.24 -11.99 6.83
C PHE A 465 -1.34 -11.82 5.79
N GLN A 466 -2.61 -12.03 6.19
CA GLN A 466 -3.79 -11.84 5.33
C GLN A 466 -3.84 -12.80 4.12
N PHE A 467 -3.28 -14.00 4.26
CA PHE A 467 -3.48 -15.10 3.32
C PHE A 467 -4.59 -16.02 3.86
N PRO A 468 -5.84 -15.84 3.43
CA PRO A 468 -6.95 -16.71 3.85
C PRO A 468 -6.80 -18.12 3.25
N ALA A 469 -7.45 -19.11 3.86
CA ALA A 469 -7.32 -20.51 3.46
C ALA A 469 -7.45 -20.80 1.95
N PRO A 470 -8.35 -20.15 1.18
CA PRO A 470 -8.45 -20.36 -0.27
C PRO A 470 -7.22 -19.91 -1.06
N THR A 471 -6.33 -19.11 -0.48
CA THR A 471 -5.11 -18.63 -1.16
C THR A 471 -3.90 -19.55 -0.96
N TRP A 472 -3.95 -20.50 -0.02
CA TRP A 472 -2.80 -21.31 0.33
C TRP A 472 -2.32 -22.22 -0.79
N ASP A 473 -3.24 -22.70 -1.62
CA ASP A 473 -2.96 -23.59 -2.75
C ASP A 473 -2.71 -22.82 -4.07
N LYS A 474 -2.78 -21.46 -4.03
CA LYS A 474 -2.44 -20.65 -5.21
C LYS A 474 -0.93 -20.69 -5.46
N LYS A 475 -0.54 -20.70 -6.75
CA LYS A 475 0.86 -20.53 -7.14
C LYS A 475 1.38 -19.15 -6.78
N CYS A 476 2.60 -19.07 -6.28
CA CYS A 476 3.25 -17.79 -5.94
C CYS A 476 3.39 -16.86 -7.15
N ALA A 477 3.47 -17.38 -8.37
CA ALA A 477 3.49 -16.59 -9.60
C ALA A 477 2.23 -15.72 -9.79
N SER A 478 1.07 -16.15 -9.25
CA SER A 478 -0.19 -15.40 -9.37
C SER A 478 -0.39 -14.30 -8.32
N LEU A 479 0.56 -14.16 -7.39
CA LEU A 479 0.48 -13.17 -6.32
C LEU A 479 0.84 -11.77 -6.83
N SER A 480 0.14 -10.76 -6.31
CA SER A 480 0.51 -9.35 -6.48
C SER A 480 1.85 -9.03 -5.80
N GLY A 481 2.50 -7.90 -6.18
CA GLY A 481 3.76 -7.47 -5.56
C GLY A 481 3.68 -7.35 -4.03
N GLY A 482 2.61 -6.76 -3.50
CA GLY A 482 2.37 -6.66 -2.06
C GLY A 482 2.17 -8.02 -1.37
N GLU A 483 1.48 -8.97 -2.03
CA GLU A 483 1.34 -10.33 -1.51
C GLU A 483 2.68 -11.08 -1.53
N ARG A 484 3.48 -10.94 -2.60
CA ARG A 484 4.84 -11.50 -2.64
C ARG A 484 5.70 -10.96 -1.51
N MET A 485 5.67 -9.65 -1.26
CA MET A 485 6.38 -9.04 -0.13
C MET A 485 5.94 -9.64 1.21
N LYS A 486 4.62 -9.74 1.46
CA LYS A 486 4.10 -10.36 2.68
C LYS A 486 4.56 -11.81 2.83
N LEU A 487 4.58 -12.57 1.74
CA LEU A 487 5.06 -13.95 1.75
C LEU A 487 6.57 -14.05 2.01
N ALA A 488 7.36 -13.12 1.47
CA ALA A 488 8.79 -13.01 1.75
C ALA A 488 9.07 -12.70 3.23
N LEU A 489 8.26 -11.85 3.85
CA LEU A 489 8.32 -11.59 5.29
C LEU A 489 7.89 -12.82 6.12
N CYS A 490 6.85 -13.55 5.69
CA CYS A 490 6.48 -14.83 6.32
C CYS A 490 7.66 -15.79 6.30
N ARG A 491 8.32 -15.93 5.15
CA ARG A 491 9.53 -16.76 5.00
C ARG A 491 10.62 -16.33 5.98
N LEU A 492 10.92 -15.03 6.08
CA LEU A 492 11.92 -14.51 7.00
C LEU A 492 11.65 -14.92 8.45
N LEU A 493 10.38 -14.93 8.87
CA LEU A 493 9.98 -15.24 10.26
C LEU A 493 10.05 -16.74 10.61
N ILE A 494 10.04 -17.61 9.61
CA ILE A 494 10.09 -19.06 9.84
C ILE A 494 11.48 -19.65 9.65
N LEU A 495 12.44 -18.89 9.10
CA LEU A 495 13.82 -19.35 8.97
C LEU A 495 14.39 -19.66 10.37
N ASP A 496 15.01 -20.83 10.51
CA ASP A 496 15.69 -21.23 11.76
C ASP A 496 16.92 -20.36 12.03
N ASN A 497 17.59 -19.92 10.97
CA ASN A 497 18.72 -19.01 11.05
C ASN A 497 18.32 -17.62 10.56
N VAL A 498 18.31 -16.67 11.49
CA VAL A 498 18.10 -15.25 11.16
C VAL A 498 19.24 -14.80 10.25
N PRO A 499 18.96 -14.13 9.10
CA PRO A 499 20.01 -13.62 8.24
C PRO A 499 20.91 -12.62 8.98
N ASP A 500 22.20 -12.62 8.64
CA ASP A 500 23.18 -11.67 9.18
C ASP A 500 23.03 -10.28 8.56
N MET A 501 22.57 -10.26 7.31
CA MET A 501 22.36 -9.05 6.53
C MET A 501 21.10 -9.16 5.68
N ILE A 502 20.27 -8.15 5.71
CA ILE A 502 19.13 -7.98 4.80
C ILE A 502 19.48 -6.86 3.82
N ILE A 503 19.33 -7.16 2.54
CA ILE A 503 19.48 -6.21 1.44
C ILE A 503 18.12 -6.07 0.76
N ALA A 504 17.65 -4.84 0.54
CA ALA A 504 16.38 -4.60 -0.13
C ALA A 504 16.53 -3.51 -1.21
N ASP A 505 16.12 -3.83 -2.43
CA ASP A 505 16.16 -2.96 -3.60
C ASP A 505 14.75 -2.47 -3.93
N GLU A 506 14.46 -1.20 -3.59
CA GLU A 506 13.15 -0.55 -3.74
C GLU A 506 11.98 -1.38 -3.19
N PRO A 507 12.04 -1.83 -1.92
CA PRO A 507 11.05 -2.73 -1.35
C PRO A 507 9.66 -2.09 -1.17
N THR A 508 9.56 -0.77 -1.33
CA THR A 508 8.32 0.01 -1.22
C THR A 508 7.53 0.09 -2.53
N ASN A 509 8.14 -0.30 -3.66
CA ASN A 509 7.48 -0.24 -4.96
C ASN A 509 6.34 -1.27 -5.06
N ASN A 510 5.21 -0.85 -5.63
CA ASN A 510 4.04 -1.69 -5.90
C ASN A 510 3.39 -2.36 -4.66
N ILE A 511 3.64 -1.85 -3.45
CA ILE A 511 3.00 -2.33 -2.23
C ILE A 511 2.04 -1.29 -1.66
N ASP A 512 0.96 -1.75 -1.04
CA ASP A 512 0.00 -0.86 -0.39
C ASP A 512 0.55 -0.29 0.93
N ILE A 513 -0.04 0.80 1.39
CA ILE A 513 0.41 1.52 2.59
C ILE A 513 0.36 0.61 3.82
N SER A 514 -0.65 -0.25 3.93
CA SER A 514 -0.76 -1.20 5.07
C SER A 514 0.38 -2.22 5.06
N SER A 515 0.75 -2.71 3.89
CA SER A 515 1.90 -3.62 3.71
C SER A 515 3.23 -2.91 3.96
N MET A 516 3.33 -1.63 3.58
CA MET A 516 4.50 -0.79 3.85
C MET A 516 4.70 -0.57 5.36
N ASP A 517 3.61 -0.33 6.12
CA ASP A 517 3.66 -0.23 7.58
C ASP A 517 4.20 -1.51 8.23
N ILE A 518 3.73 -2.68 7.77
CA ILE A 518 4.21 -3.99 8.24
C ILE A 518 5.69 -4.18 7.91
N LEU A 519 6.11 -3.83 6.71
CA LEU A 519 7.51 -3.92 6.29
C LEU A 519 8.40 -3.02 7.15
N ALA A 520 8.00 -1.75 7.35
CA ALA A 520 8.75 -0.79 8.16
C ALA A 520 8.91 -1.26 9.61
N GLU A 521 7.82 -1.71 10.27
CA GLU A 521 7.90 -2.26 11.62
C GLU A 521 8.78 -3.52 11.69
N THR A 522 8.68 -4.39 10.69
CA THR A 522 9.47 -5.62 10.61
C THR A 522 10.95 -5.30 10.52
N LEU A 523 11.35 -4.41 9.60
CA LEU A 523 12.74 -4.00 9.42
C LEU A 523 13.26 -3.18 10.60
N LYS A 524 12.40 -2.38 11.25
CA LYS A 524 12.75 -1.65 12.47
C LYS A 524 13.07 -2.60 13.63
N SER A 525 12.35 -3.69 13.75
CA SER A 525 12.57 -4.69 14.81
C SER A 525 13.81 -5.56 14.57
N TYR A 526 14.29 -5.65 13.34
CA TYR A 526 15.45 -6.43 12.95
C TYR A 526 16.74 -5.76 13.45
N LYS A 527 17.57 -6.51 14.18
CA LYS A 527 18.81 -6.01 14.79
C LYS A 527 20.09 -6.39 14.03
N GLY A 528 19.98 -7.09 12.91
CA GLY A 528 21.13 -7.37 12.04
C GLY A 528 21.44 -6.19 11.12
N THR A 529 22.35 -6.43 10.18
CA THR A 529 22.77 -5.41 9.20
C THR A 529 21.72 -5.19 8.14
N LEU A 530 21.44 -3.94 7.82
CA LEU A 530 20.41 -3.55 6.86
C LEU A 530 20.99 -2.62 5.80
N LEU A 531 20.86 -3.00 4.53
CA LEU A 531 21.23 -2.18 3.37
C LEU A 531 20.02 -2.02 2.47
N ILE A 532 19.49 -0.79 2.36
CA ILE A 532 18.26 -0.53 1.60
C ILE A 532 18.49 0.56 0.56
N VAL A 533 17.93 0.34 -0.63
CA VAL A 533 17.66 1.35 -1.63
C VAL A 533 16.18 1.69 -1.54
N SER A 534 15.84 2.95 -1.36
CA SER A 534 14.45 3.44 -1.42
C SER A 534 14.41 4.91 -1.75
N HIS A 535 13.41 5.30 -2.54
CA HIS A 535 13.06 6.69 -2.83
C HIS A 535 11.95 7.24 -1.90
N ASP A 536 11.44 6.43 -0.96
CA ASP A 536 10.46 6.84 0.03
C ASP A 536 11.16 7.28 1.32
N GLU A 537 11.32 8.60 1.47
CA GLU A 537 11.98 9.20 2.65
C GLU A 537 11.23 8.93 3.95
N GLN A 538 9.89 8.86 3.91
CA GLN A 538 9.09 8.58 5.09
C GLN A 538 9.30 7.14 5.56
N PHE A 539 9.33 6.18 4.65
CA PHE A 539 9.66 4.79 4.96
C PHE A 539 11.06 4.66 5.57
N VAL A 540 12.04 5.34 4.98
CA VAL A 540 13.42 5.37 5.48
C VAL A 540 13.47 5.94 6.90
N HIS A 541 12.74 7.03 7.16
CA HIS A 541 12.63 7.62 8.51
C HIS A 541 11.96 6.65 9.49
N ASP A 542 10.88 5.99 9.11
CA ASP A 542 10.12 5.06 9.95
C ASP A 542 10.95 3.83 10.35
N VAL A 543 11.78 3.31 9.43
CA VAL A 543 12.71 2.19 9.68
C VAL A 543 13.88 2.63 10.56
N GLY A 544 14.40 3.85 10.39
CA GLY A 544 15.52 4.43 11.12
C GLY A 544 16.88 3.94 10.60
N PHE A 545 17.56 4.79 9.83
CA PHE A 545 18.89 4.53 9.28
C PHE A 545 19.92 5.48 9.93
N GLU A 546 21.13 4.97 10.13
CA GLU A 546 22.22 5.70 10.80
C GLU A 546 23.25 6.22 9.79
N ARG A 547 23.35 5.57 8.64
CA ARG A 547 24.36 5.88 7.63
C ARG A 547 23.71 6.03 6.25
N ILE A 548 24.02 7.13 5.59
CA ILE A 548 23.63 7.39 4.20
C ILE A 548 24.87 7.18 3.32
N LEU A 549 24.74 6.33 2.31
CA LEU A 549 25.74 6.11 1.28
C LEU A 549 25.21 6.68 -0.04
N ARG A 550 25.98 7.57 -0.67
CA ARG A 550 25.63 8.16 -1.99
C ARG A 550 26.53 7.64 -3.07
N ILE A 551 25.93 7.22 -4.22
CA ILE A 551 26.64 6.73 -5.41
C ILE A 551 26.14 7.41 -6.67
#